data_5e97aadefcc8bc6e85d37a3524c1f593
#
_entry.id   5e97aadefcc8bc6e85d37a3524c1f593
#
_cell.length_a   1.000
_cell.length_b   1.000
_cell.length_c   1.000
_cell.angle_alpha   90.00
_cell.angle_beta   90.00
_cell.angle_gamma   90.00
#
_symmetry.space_group_name_H-M   'P 1'
#
loop_
_entity.id
_entity.type
_entity.pdbx_description
1 polymer ?
#
loop_
_entity_poly.entity_id
_entity_poly.type
_entity_poly.pdbx_seq_one_letter_code
_entity_poly.pdbx_strand_id
1 'polypeptide(L)'
;MNDETSTYIERECQEVFRDGRRVMGVLCRGTDYVTLRPLGHPIQPTLEQVFSLLKVKMKELRMDYIYLATEEKKIEERFKQEFSGKILINKRSYYDNYYENKCTYIREVNFERENDSYYKGLEYFSSIVILSRCQALIGGNTGGSCAAMFMNNMKYEYTHLFDLGCYR
;
A
#
# COMPACT_ATOMS: atom_id res chain seq x y z
N MET A 1 -20.72 1.37 6.42
CA MET A 1 -20.32 0.88 5.09
C MET A 1 -21.53 0.17 4.51
N ASN A 2 -21.85 0.33 3.22
CA ASN A 2 -22.94 -0.41 2.61
C ASN A 2 -22.54 -1.86 2.31
N ASP A 3 -23.52 -2.73 2.04
CA ASP A 3 -23.31 -4.17 1.88
C ASP A 3 -22.43 -4.51 0.65
N GLU A 4 -22.60 -3.77 -0.44
CA GLU A 4 -21.82 -3.96 -1.67
C GLU A 4 -20.32 -3.70 -1.44
N THR A 5 -19.98 -2.56 -0.82
CA THR A 5 -18.61 -2.21 -0.45
C THR A 5 -18.02 -3.23 0.51
N SER A 6 -18.81 -3.68 1.50
CA SER A 6 -18.37 -4.69 2.48
C SER A 6 -18.05 -6.02 1.79
N THR A 7 -18.94 -6.48 0.90
CA THR A 7 -18.77 -7.72 0.15
C THR A 7 -17.53 -7.68 -0.76
N TYR A 8 -17.33 -6.53 -1.44
CA TYR A 8 -16.15 -6.34 -2.28
C TYR A 8 -14.85 -6.46 -1.46
N ILE A 9 -14.75 -5.72 -0.36
CA ILE A 9 -13.55 -5.70 0.48
C ILE A 9 -13.29 -7.08 1.10
N GLU A 10 -14.33 -7.76 1.57
CA GLU A 10 -14.18 -9.07 2.17
C GLU A 10 -13.66 -10.11 1.16
N ARG A 11 -14.13 -10.07 -0.08
CA ARG A 11 -13.61 -10.91 -1.16
C ARG A 11 -12.11 -10.65 -1.41
N GLU A 12 -11.68 -9.37 -1.49
CA GLU A 12 -10.27 -9.02 -1.66
C GLU A 12 -9.42 -9.50 -0.45
N CYS A 13 -9.96 -9.42 0.76
CA CYS A 13 -9.30 -9.96 1.95
C CYS A 13 -9.16 -11.49 1.90
N GLN A 14 -10.21 -12.21 1.48
CA GLN A 14 -10.18 -13.67 1.37
C GLN A 14 -9.09 -14.15 0.39
N GLU A 15 -8.89 -13.45 -0.72
CA GLU A 15 -7.80 -13.77 -1.66
C GLU A 15 -6.41 -13.55 -1.04
N VAL A 16 -6.24 -12.50 -0.27
CA VAL A 16 -4.95 -12.18 0.36
C VAL A 16 -4.63 -13.13 1.52
N PHE A 17 -5.61 -13.48 2.35
CA PHE A 17 -5.39 -14.24 3.59
C PHE A 17 -5.81 -15.72 3.50
N ARG A 18 -6.04 -16.25 2.29
CA ARG A 18 -6.39 -17.65 2.11
C ARG A 18 -5.32 -18.58 2.71
N ASP A 19 -5.73 -19.78 3.09
CA ASP A 19 -4.86 -20.86 3.59
C ASP A 19 -4.08 -20.52 4.89
N GLY A 20 -4.55 -19.52 5.66
CA GLY A 20 -3.94 -19.16 6.94
C GLY A 20 -2.52 -18.60 6.86
N ARG A 21 -2.10 -18.14 5.66
CA ARG A 21 -0.76 -17.57 5.42
C ARG A 21 -0.49 -16.35 6.28
N ARG A 22 0.77 -16.19 6.65
CA ARG A 22 1.24 -15.02 7.38
C ARG A 22 1.69 -13.92 6.39
N VAL A 23 1.12 -12.74 6.52
CA VAL A 23 1.31 -11.66 5.54
C VAL A 23 1.93 -10.42 6.19
N MET A 24 3.04 -9.96 5.62
CA MET A 24 3.63 -8.65 5.91
C MET A 24 2.94 -7.59 5.07
N GLY A 25 2.27 -6.62 5.69
CA GLY A 25 1.71 -5.45 4.99
C GLY A 25 2.80 -4.42 4.67
N VAL A 26 2.82 -3.93 3.45
CA VAL A 26 3.74 -2.88 3.01
C VAL A 26 2.98 -1.78 2.30
N LEU A 27 3.12 -0.54 2.77
CA LEU A 27 2.59 0.64 2.09
C LEU A 27 3.74 1.46 1.48
N CYS A 28 3.84 1.45 0.16
CA CYS A 28 4.80 2.26 -0.59
C CYS A 28 4.06 3.32 -1.41
N ARG A 29 4.25 4.57 -1.02
CA ARG A 29 3.76 5.74 -1.76
C ARG A 29 4.80 6.19 -2.76
N GLY A 30 4.35 6.50 -3.97
CA GLY A 30 5.15 7.11 -5.03
C GLY A 30 4.51 8.40 -5.52
N THR A 31 4.37 8.54 -6.84
CA THR A 31 3.64 9.59 -7.56
C THR A 31 3.82 11.01 -6.97
N ASP A 32 2.75 11.63 -6.50
CA ASP A 32 2.72 13.01 -6.02
C ASP A 32 3.59 13.25 -4.77
N TYR A 33 3.71 12.27 -3.87
CA TYR A 33 4.58 12.39 -2.69
C TYR A 33 6.06 12.56 -3.04
N VAL A 34 6.53 11.82 -4.04
CA VAL A 34 7.94 11.83 -4.46
C VAL A 34 8.23 12.95 -5.44
N THR A 35 7.29 13.25 -6.36
CA THR A 35 7.48 14.23 -7.43
C THR A 35 7.25 15.66 -6.96
N LEU A 36 6.13 15.92 -6.27
CA LEU A 36 5.77 17.27 -5.83
C LEU A 36 6.52 17.69 -4.58
N ARG A 37 6.92 16.73 -3.75
CA ARG A 37 7.54 16.99 -2.44
C ARG A 37 6.77 18.03 -1.64
N PRO A 38 5.46 17.81 -1.36
CA PRO A 38 4.62 18.85 -0.82
C PRO A 38 5.12 19.29 0.56
N LEU A 39 5.16 20.60 0.81
CA LEU A 39 5.61 21.15 2.09
C LEU A 39 4.90 20.50 3.28
N GLY A 40 5.66 20.09 4.28
CA GLY A 40 5.13 19.43 5.49
C GLY A 40 4.73 17.97 5.31
N HIS A 41 4.80 17.40 4.10
CA HIS A 41 4.54 15.98 3.88
C HIS A 41 5.77 15.12 4.23
N PRO A 42 5.56 13.89 4.73
CA PRO A 42 6.66 13.00 5.11
C PRO A 42 7.45 12.54 3.90
N ILE A 43 8.78 12.56 4.03
CA ILE A 43 9.70 12.01 3.06
C ILE A 43 9.50 10.50 2.99
N GLN A 44 9.34 9.96 1.79
CA GLN A 44 9.14 8.53 1.60
C GLN A 44 10.46 7.77 1.55
N PRO A 45 10.53 6.53 2.09
CA PRO A 45 11.71 5.69 2.00
C PRO A 45 11.99 5.30 0.54
N THR A 46 13.26 5.06 0.23
CA THR A 46 13.64 4.43 -1.03
C THR A 46 13.24 2.95 -1.03
N LEU A 47 13.08 2.36 -2.22
CA LEU A 47 12.78 0.92 -2.32
C LEU A 47 13.89 0.06 -1.71
N GLU A 48 15.15 0.48 -1.82
CA GLU A 48 16.31 -0.21 -1.25
C GLU A 48 16.24 -0.26 0.29
N GLN A 49 15.83 0.83 0.93
CA GLN A 49 15.61 0.87 2.38
C GLN A 49 14.49 -0.10 2.80
N VAL A 50 13.37 -0.08 2.06
CA VAL A 50 12.24 -0.99 2.31
C VAL A 50 12.65 -2.44 2.10
N PHE A 51 13.33 -2.77 1.00
CA PHE A 51 13.76 -4.13 0.69
C PHE A 51 14.76 -4.67 1.71
N SER A 52 15.72 -3.85 2.14
CA SER A 52 16.69 -4.24 3.16
C SER A 52 16.01 -4.63 4.47
N LEU A 53 15.04 -3.84 4.91
CA LEU A 53 14.26 -4.14 6.12
C LEU A 53 13.37 -5.39 5.95
N LEU A 54 12.68 -5.50 4.80
CA LEU A 54 11.81 -6.64 4.49
C LEU A 54 12.59 -7.96 4.50
N LYS A 55 13.77 -8.03 3.89
CA LYS A 55 14.59 -9.25 3.86
C LYS A 55 14.90 -9.78 5.27
N VAL A 56 15.13 -8.89 6.20
CA VAL A 56 15.39 -9.23 7.61
C VAL A 56 14.08 -9.67 8.29
N LYS A 57 13.05 -8.82 8.22
CA LYS A 57 11.81 -9.03 9.00
C LYS A 57 10.95 -10.18 8.50
N MET A 58 10.96 -10.47 7.20
CA MET A 58 10.30 -11.65 6.64
C MET A 58 10.81 -12.95 7.26
N LYS A 59 12.12 -13.05 7.51
CA LYS A 59 12.74 -14.21 8.16
C LYS A 59 12.47 -14.24 9.67
N GLU A 60 12.74 -13.12 10.35
CA GLU A 60 12.57 -13.03 11.81
C GLU A 60 11.15 -13.34 12.26
N LEU A 61 10.16 -12.81 11.53
CA LEU A 61 8.74 -12.95 11.85
C LEU A 61 8.08 -14.15 11.13
N ARG A 62 8.84 -14.92 10.36
CA ARG A 62 8.35 -16.08 9.60
C ARG A 62 7.15 -15.75 8.71
N MET A 63 7.23 -14.63 7.97
CA MET A 63 6.19 -14.21 7.04
C MET A 63 6.29 -14.97 5.72
N ASP A 64 5.15 -15.44 5.22
CA ASP A 64 5.08 -16.20 3.97
C ASP A 64 5.02 -15.29 2.75
N TYR A 65 4.23 -14.22 2.85
CA TYR A 65 3.92 -13.30 1.77
C TYR A 65 4.03 -11.85 2.19
N ILE A 66 4.11 -10.98 1.19
CA ILE A 66 4.06 -9.52 1.32
C ILE A 66 2.80 -9.05 0.61
N TYR A 67 1.89 -8.39 1.33
CA TYR A 67 0.84 -7.61 0.71
C TYR A 67 1.35 -6.21 0.43
N LEU A 68 1.39 -5.82 -0.84
CA LEU A 68 1.89 -4.51 -1.27
C LEU A 68 0.73 -3.58 -1.63
N ALA A 69 0.59 -2.49 -0.89
CA ALA A 69 -0.28 -1.37 -1.23
C ALA A 69 0.56 -0.26 -1.89
N THR A 70 0.38 -0.09 -3.19
CA THR A 70 1.03 0.98 -3.97
C THR A 70 0.13 1.41 -5.10
N GLU A 71 0.26 2.64 -5.55
CA GLU A 71 -0.44 3.19 -6.71
C GLU A 71 0.36 3.13 -8.01
N GLU A 72 1.63 2.69 -7.97
CA GLU A 72 2.52 2.64 -9.13
C GLU A 72 2.83 1.21 -9.57
N LYS A 73 2.63 0.92 -10.85
CA LYS A 73 2.96 -0.36 -11.45
C LYS A 73 4.46 -0.65 -11.39
N LYS A 74 5.29 0.39 -11.57
CA LYS A 74 6.75 0.27 -11.49
C LYS A 74 7.22 -0.20 -10.12
N ILE A 75 6.58 0.25 -9.04
CA ILE A 75 6.89 -0.22 -7.67
C ILE A 75 6.51 -1.70 -7.54
N GLU A 76 5.31 -2.09 -7.99
CA GLU A 76 4.90 -3.50 -7.99
C GLU A 76 5.89 -4.40 -8.72
N GLU A 77 6.32 -4.01 -9.92
CA GLU A 77 7.27 -4.78 -10.73
C GLU A 77 8.61 -4.96 -10.02
N ARG A 78 9.13 -3.90 -9.37
CA ARG A 78 10.35 -3.97 -8.56
C ARG A 78 10.20 -4.92 -7.37
N PHE A 79 9.05 -4.90 -6.69
CA PHE A 79 8.76 -5.85 -5.62
C PHE A 79 8.68 -7.29 -6.13
N LYS A 80 8.04 -7.52 -7.28
CA LYS A 80 7.95 -8.86 -7.90
C LYS A 80 9.31 -9.40 -8.33
N GLN A 81 10.21 -8.54 -8.81
CA GLN A 81 11.58 -8.90 -9.13
C GLN A 81 12.38 -9.30 -7.88
N GLU A 82 12.25 -8.52 -6.80
CA GLU A 82 13.01 -8.72 -5.57
C GLU A 82 12.48 -9.88 -4.70
N PHE A 83 11.16 -10.08 -4.68
CA PHE A 83 10.47 -11.07 -3.85
C PHE A 83 9.60 -12.02 -4.70
N SER A 84 10.20 -12.64 -5.70
CA SER A 84 9.50 -13.50 -6.67
C SER A 84 8.54 -14.50 -6.00
N GLY A 85 7.30 -14.54 -6.48
CA GLY A 85 6.25 -15.44 -5.98
C GLY A 85 5.66 -15.10 -4.60
N LYS A 86 6.11 -14.02 -3.95
CA LYS A 86 5.65 -13.67 -2.59
C LYS A 86 4.78 -12.42 -2.52
N ILE A 87 4.52 -11.75 -3.64
CA ILE A 87 3.79 -10.47 -3.67
C ILE A 87 2.30 -10.71 -3.88
N LEU A 88 1.49 -10.17 -2.98
CA LEU A 88 0.04 -10.14 -3.04
C LEU A 88 -0.42 -8.70 -3.24
N ILE A 89 -1.43 -8.50 -4.07
CA ILE A 89 -1.98 -7.19 -4.43
C ILE A 89 -3.49 -7.33 -4.57
N ASN A 90 -4.25 -6.37 -4.08
CA ASN A 90 -5.68 -6.30 -4.35
C ASN A 90 -5.94 -5.75 -5.76
N LYS A 91 -7.14 -5.98 -6.27
CA LYS A 91 -7.58 -5.41 -7.55
C LYS A 91 -7.54 -3.89 -7.49
N ARG A 92 -6.84 -3.27 -8.45
CA ARG A 92 -6.70 -1.82 -8.50
C ARG A 92 -6.27 -1.30 -9.86
N SER A 93 -6.50 -0.02 -10.09
CA SER A 93 -5.91 0.75 -11.18
C SER A 93 -4.59 1.37 -10.73
N TYR A 94 -3.63 1.51 -11.66
CA TYR A 94 -2.33 2.14 -11.42
C TYR A 94 -2.30 3.53 -12.02
N TYR A 95 -1.57 4.42 -11.38
CA TYR A 95 -1.49 5.82 -11.72
C TYR A 95 -0.19 6.17 -12.46
N ASP A 96 0.39 5.21 -13.22
CA ASP A 96 1.63 5.43 -13.97
C ASP A 96 1.52 6.59 -14.98
N ASN A 97 0.32 6.81 -15.54
CA ASN A 97 0.04 7.92 -16.44
C ASN A 97 -0.01 9.31 -15.75
N TYR A 98 0.15 9.36 -14.43
CA TYR A 98 0.20 10.60 -13.66
C TYR A 98 1.22 11.59 -14.24
N TYR A 99 2.42 11.11 -14.56
CA TYR A 99 3.50 11.91 -15.11
C TYR A 99 3.25 12.36 -16.56
N GLU A 100 2.60 11.54 -17.37
CA GLU A 100 2.28 11.82 -18.77
C GLU A 100 1.16 12.83 -18.91
N ASN A 101 0.15 12.76 -18.04
CA ASN A 101 -1.03 13.62 -18.09
C ASN A 101 -0.82 14.99 -17.43
N LYS A 102 0.38 15.33 -16.97
CA LYS A 102 0.70 16.61 -16.31
C LYS A 102 -0.24 16.95 -15.15
N CYS A 103 -0.81 15.94 -14.51
CA CYS A 103 -1.65 16.12 -13.32
C CYS A 103 -0.81 16.66 -12.16
N THR A 104 -1.36 17.61 -11.41
CA THR A 104 -0.71 18.12 -10.20
C THR A 104 -0.86 17.14 -9.06
N TYR A 105 -2.04 16.52 -8.93
CA TYR A 105 -2.34 15.59 -7.87
C TYR A 105 -2.90 14.27 -8.42
N ILE A 106 -2.61 13.16 -7.76
CA ILE A 106 -3.09 11.82 -8.12
C ILE A 106 -4.63 11.77 -8.25
N ARG A 107 -5.35 12.56 -7.48
CA ARG A 107 -6.82 12.65 -7.53
C ARG A 107 -7.36 13.16 -8.87
N GLU A 108 -6.54 13.88 -9.64
CA GLU A 108 -6.91 14.47 -10.94
C GLU A 108 -6.81 13.47 -12.09
N VAL A 109 -6.14 12.33 -11.86
CA VAL A 109 -6.08 11.24 -12.84
C VAL A 109 -7.46 10.59 -12.93
N ASN A 110 -8.01 10.51 -14.14
CA ASN A 110 -9.28 9.86 -14.43
C ASN A 110 -9.04 8.62 -15.28
N PHE A 111 -9.75 7.54 -14.95
CA PHE A 111 -9.78 6.32 -15.75
C PHE A 111 -11.06 6.29 -16.56
N GLU A 112 -10.98 5.76 -17.78
CA GLU A 112 -12.14 5.60 -18.67
C GLU A 112 -13.03 4.44 -18.18
N ARG A 113 -13.73 4.67 -17.08
CA ARG A 113 -14.69 3.73 -16.48
C ARG A 113 -15.84 4.47 -15.80
N GLU A 114 -17.01 3.85 -15.81
CA GLU A 114 -18.18 4.35 -15.09
C GLU A 114 -17.87 4.40 -13.57
N ASN A 115 -18.38 5.43 -12.89
CA ASN A 115 -18.21 5.65 -11.44
C ASN A 115 -16.73 5.65 -10.97
N ASP A 116 -15.83 6.18 -11.77
CA ASP A 116 -14.38 6.14 -11.50
C ASP A 116 -13.99 6.64 -10.11
N SER A 117 -14.57 7.75 -9.64
CA SER A 117 -14.29 8.29 -8.31
C SER A 117 -14.66 7.30 -7.19
N TYR A 118 -15.77 6.56 -7.34
CA TYR A 118 -16.17 5.53 -6.41
C TYR A 118 -15.16 4.38 -6.38
N TYR A 119 -14.77 3.88 -7.55
CA TYR A 119 -13.81 2.77 -7.63
C TYR A 119 -12.42 3.16 -7.15
N LYS A 120 -11.94 4.37 -7.42
CA LYS A 120 -10.67 4.86 -6.84
C LYS A 120 -10.71 4.84 -5.31
N GLY A 121 -11.81 5.33 -4.73
CA GLY A 121 -12.01 5.29 -3.27
C GLY A 121 -12.08 3.87 -2.71
N LEU A 122 -12.81 2.98 -3.39
CA LEU A 122 -12.97 1.58 -3.01
C LEU A 122 -11.64 0.81 -3.06
N GLU A 123 -10.88 0.96 -4.13
CA GLU A 123 -9.55 0.34 -4.30
C GLU A 123 -8.56 0.80 -3.22
N TYR A 124 -8.54 2.11 -2.93
CA TYR A 124 -7.70 2.65 -1.87
C TYR A 124 -8.13 2.17 -0.48
N PHE A 125 -9.43 2.26 -0.17
CA PHE A 125 -9.95 1.83 1.13
C PHE A 125 -9.76 0.33 1.35
N SER A 126 -9.98 -0.50 0.33
CA SER A 126 -9.68 -1.94 0.39
C SER A 126 -8.22 -2.19 0.77
N SER A 127 -7.29 -1.42 0.19
CA SER A 127 -5.86 -1.54 0.53
C SER A 127 -5.61 -1.27 2.01
N ILE A 128 -6.24 -0.26 2.60
CA ILE A 128 -6.09 0.08 4.02
C ILE A 128 -6.68 -1.03 4.91
N VAL A 129 -7.85 -1.55 4.56
CA VAL A 129 -8.48 -2.67 5.30
C VAL A 129 -7.60 -3.92 5.24
N ILE A 130 -7.05 -4.27 4.09
CA ILE A 130 -6.16 -5.43 3.96
C ILE A 130 -4.88 -5.20 4.79
N LEU A 131 -4.25 -4.02 4.68
CA LEU A 131 -3.09 -3.67 5.52
C LEU A 131 -3.41 -3.85 7.00
N SER A 132 -4.59 -3.39 7.47
CA SER A 132 -4.97 -3.50 8.87
C SER A 132 -5.16 -4.94 9.37
N ARG A 133 -5.32 -5.90 8.47
CA ARG A 133 -5.47 -7.33 8.77
C ARG A 133 -4.16 -8.12 8.65
N CYS A 134 -3.08 -7.52 8.16
CA CYS A 134 -1.76 -8.14 8.10
C CYS A 134 -1.20 -8.35 9.51
N GLN A 135 -0.26 -9.30 9.67
CA GLN A 135 0.41 -9.57 10.94
C GLN A 135 1.44 -8.48 11.30
N ALA A 136 2.02 -7.84 10.31
CA ALA A 136 2.99 -6.76 10.51
C ALA A 136 2.81 -5.68 9.45
N LEU A 137 3.32 -4.47 9.73
CA LEU A 137 3.22 -3.31 8.82
C LEU A 137 4.57 -2.61 8.66
N ILE A 138 4.96 -2.35 7.42
CA ILE A 138 6.10 -1.49 7.05
C ILE A 138 5.62 -0.44 6.06
N GLY A 139 6.02 0.82 6.25
CA GLY A 139 5.67 1.90 5.32
C GLY A 139 6.24 3.25 5.69
N GLY A 140 5.96 4.26 4.88
CA GLY A 140 6.19 5.65 5.22
C GLY A 140 5.20 6.14 6.29
N ASN A 141 5.56 7.20 6.99
CA ASN A 141 4.68 7.84 7.99
C ASN A 141 3.60 8.68 7.29
N THR A 142 2.57 8.01 6.74
CA THR A 142 1.49 8.62 5.95
C THR A 142 0.12 8.41 6.60
N GLY A 143 -0.87 9.19 6.18
CA GLY A 143 -2.25 9.01 6.62
C GLY A 143 -2.79 7.58 6.39
N GLY A 144 -2.38 6.93 5.30
CA GLY A 144 -2.74 5.53 5.02
C GLY A 144 -2.17 4.55 6.03
N SER A 145 -0.89 4.72 6.41
CA SER A 145 -0.25 3.91 7.46
C SER A 145 -0.93 4.10 8.82
N CYS A 146 -1.21 5.36 9.18
CA CYS A 146 -1.92 5.69 10.43
C CYS A 146 -3.33 5.08 10.43
N ALA A 147 -4.07 5.16 9.32
CA ALA A 147 -5.40 4.57 9.21
C ALA A 147 -5.37 3.04 9.36
N ALA A 148 -4.41 2.36 8.71
CA ALA A 148 -4.22 0.92 8.85
C ALA A 148 -3.91 0.52 10.30
N MET A 149 -3.03 1.26 10.97
CA MET A 149 -2.70 1.05 12.39
C MET A 149 -3.91 1.24 13.30
N PHE A 150 -4.68 2.30 13.09
CA PHE A 150 -5.91 2.57 13.84
C PHE A 150 -6.94 1.43 13.66
N MET A 151 -7.19 0.99 12.43
CA MET A 151 -8.11 -0.11 12.12
C MET A 151 -7.65 -1.46 12.68
N ASN A 152 -6.33 -1.68 12.79
CA ASN A 152 -5.73 -2.86 13.42
C ASN A 152 -5.80 -2.80 14.96
N ASN A 153 -6.24 -1.70 15.56
CA ASN A 153 -6.15 -1.42 17.00
C ASN A 153 -4.72 -1.51 17.54
N MET A 154 -3.71 -1.16 16.74
CA MET A 154 -2.28 -1.21 17.09
C MET A 154 -1.78 -2.61 17.51
N LYS A 155 -2.39 -3.69 17.00
CA LYS A 155 -2.11 -5.08 17.39
C LYS A 155 -1.15 -5.82 16.47
N TYR A 156 -0.43 -5.10 15.59
CA TYR A 156 0.60 -5.73 14.76
C TYR A 156 1.68 -6.38 15.63
N GLU A 157 2.18 -7.52 15.21
CA GLU A 157 3.35 -8.17 15.82
C GLU A 157 4.62 -7.33 15.64
N TYR A 158 4.66 -6.56 14.54
CA TYR A 158 5.73 -5.63 14.23
C TYR A 158 5.20 -4.47 13.39
N THR A 159 5.64 -3.26 13.71
CA THR A 159 5.35 -2.07 12.93
C THR A 159 6.62 -1.27 12.73
N HIS A 160 6.88 -0.84 11.50
CA HIS A 160 7.95 0.11 11.20
C HIS A 160 7.44 1.18 10.24
N LEU A 161 7.37 2.40 10.73
CA LEU A 161 7.13 3.58 9.89
C LEU A 161 8.44 4.33 9.74
N PHE A 162 8.88 4.49 8.48
CA PHE A 162 10.07 5.29 8.19
C PHE A 162 9.79 6.75 8.53
N ASP A 163 10.50 7.26 9.52
CA ASP A 163 10.49 8.68 9.89
C ASP A 163 11.75 9.35 9.35
N LEU A 164 11.66 9.86 8.13
CA LEU A 164 12.75 10.53 7.41
C LEU A 164 12.60 12.05 7.45
N GLY A 165 11.70 12.57 8.30
CA GLY A 165 11.34 13.97 8.36
C GLY A 165 10.31 14.36 7.30
N CYS A 166 10.12 15.68 7.14
CA CYS A 166 9.18 16.25 6.17
C CYS A 166 9.89 17.16 5.17
N TYR A 167 9.30 17.29 3.99
CA TYR A 167 9.76 18.27 2.99
C TYR A 167 9.63 19.69 3.53
N ARG A 168 10.68 20.50 3.31
CA ARG A 168 10.80 21.92 3.74
C ARG A 168 10.80 22.86 2.57
#